data_a921cefc7d62c97e969483a93ed3c82f
#
_entry.id   a921cefc7d62c97e969483a93ed3c82f
#
_cell.length_a   1.000
_cell.length_b   1.000
_cell.length_c   1.000
_cell.angle_alpha   90.00
_cell.angle_beta   90.00
_cell.angle_gamma   90.00
#
_symmetry.space_group_name_H-M   'P 1'
#
loop_
_entity.id
_entity.type
_entity.pdbx_description
1 polymer ?
#
loop_
_entity_poly.entity_id
_entity_poly.type
_entity_poly.pdbx_seq_one_letter_code
_entity_poly.pdbx_strand_id
1 'polypeptide(L)'
;MRYEGDIYRPPGEWKSYLLQCTVGCSNNTCTYCGMYKDKNFHIRPMKEILEDIQMAKVYYGGAKKRVFLCDGDAIVMKQADLISILDHLYSAFPQLEKVSTYAGPRSTLTKSAAELKELCQHGLKRAYLGVETGSDVVLRAVHKGVTAEEMLEAGNRLREAGIDLWIMVLIGLAGRGEASREHILATADMINKMKPRHVSAMTLQLVPGTPMYDDWKAGRFEPLSAAEMLEETKLLLENIHYGPIHFTSDHASNYLPLKGTLPDDTARMTAAIDSALAGDTPMRPEWMRGL
;
A
#
# COMPACT_ATOMS: atom_id res chain seq x y z
N MET A 1 18.03 2.28 -18.10
CA MET A 1 16.76 2.20 -17.32
C MET A 1 16.15 3.57 -17.35
N ARG A 2 14.93 3.65 -17.80
CA ARG A 2 14.19 4.92 -18.02
C ARG A 2 13.10 5.06 -16.98
N TYR A 3 12.93 6.25 -16.44
CA TYR A 3 11.88 6.58 -15.49
C TYR A 3 11.19 7.88 -15.91
N GLU A 4 9.89 7.94 -15.75
CA GLU A 4 9.06 9.13 -16.00
C GLU A 4 8.54 9.67 -14.67
N GLY A 5 8.98 10.87 -14.28
CA GLY A 5 8.62 11.53 -13.03
C GLY A 5 9.13 10.80 -11.78
N ASP A 6 8.62 11.18 -10.62
CA ASP A 6 9.01 10.60 -9.34
C ASP A 6 8.55 9.15 -9.19
N ILE A 7 9.40 8.32 -8.61
CA ILE A 7 9.13 6.89 -8.40
C ILE A 7 8.98 6.60 -6.91
N TYR A 8 7.86 5.99 -6.56
CA TYR A 8 7.55 5.60 -5.19
C TYR A 8 7.66 4.09 -5.01
N ARG A 9 8.10 3.67 -3.83
CA ARG A 9 8.19 2.26 -3.44
C ARG A 9 7.93 2.09 -1.95
N PRO A 10 7.42 0.93 -1.51
CA PRO A 10 7.35 0.60 -0.09
C PRO A 10 8.76 0.56 0.52
N PRO A 11 8.95 0.97 1.81
CA PRO A 11 10.25 0.91 2.47
C PRO A 11 10.91 -0.46 2.41
N GLY A 12 10.12 -1.55 2.46
CA GLY A 12 10.60 -2.92 2.35
C GLY A 12 11.23 -3.28 1.00
N GLU A 13 11.05 -2.45 -0.02
CA GLU A 13 11.59 -2.64 -1.38
C GLU A 13 12.81 -1.75 -1.68
N TRP A 14 13.46 -1.16 -0.66
CA TRP A 14 14.60 -0.26 -0.84
C TRP A 14 15.81 -0.89 -1.55
N LYS A 15 15.99 -2.23 -1.48
CA LYS A 15 17.03 -2.99 -2.19
C LYS A 15 16.61 -3.49 -3.57
N SER A 16 15.34 -3.35 -3.94
CA SER A 16 14.81 -3.88 -5.19
C SER A 16 15.28 -3.05 -6.39
N TYR A 17 15.48 -3.72 -7.51
CA TYR A 17 15.50 -3.02 -8.80
C TYR A 17 14.09 -2.52 -9.09
N LEU A 18 13.95 -1.27 -9.43
CA LEU A 18 12.67 -0.65 -9.77
C LEU A 18 12.48 -0.72 -11.28
N LEU A 19 11.44 -1.40 -11.74
CA LEU A 19 11.07 -1.46 -13.15
C LEU A 19 9.73 -0.75 -13.33
N GLN A 20 9.75 0.40 -13.99
CA GLN A 20 8.53 1.14 -14.30
C GLN A 20 7.84 0.54 -15.51
N CYS A 21 6.76 -0.22 -15.29
CA CYS A 21 5.95 -0.83 -16.36
C CYS A 21 4.76 0.03 -16.74
N THR A 22 4.20 0.73 -15.77
CA THR A 22 3.14 1.73 -15.93
C THR A 22 3.63 3.07 -15.44
N VAL A 23 3.07 4.16 -15.93
CA VAL A 23 3.31 5.52 -15.45
C VAL A 23 2.06 6.01 -14.75
N GLY A 24 2.20 6.51 -13.51
CA GLY A 24 1.07 6.97 -12.71
C GLY A 24 0.25 5.83 -12.08
N CYS A 25 -0.99 6.12 -11.74
CA CYS A 25 -1.91 5.19 -11.10
C CYS A 25 -3.20 5.05 -11.92
N SER A 26 -3.68 3.82 -12.12
CA SER A 26 -4.91 3.52 -12.88
C SER A 26 -6.18 4.12 -12.22
N ASN A 27 -6.13 4.40 -10.90
CA ASN A 27 -7.19 5.08 -10.14
C ASN A 27 -6.67 6.39 -9.57
N ASN A 28 -6.24 7.32 -10.41
CA ASN A 28 -5.68 8.61 -9.97
C ASN A 28 -6.74 9.63 -9.50
N THR A 29 -7.87 9.17 -8.95
CA THR A 29 -9.00 10.01 -8.48
C THR A 29 -9.06 10.17 -6.97
N CYS A 30 -8.28 9.40 -6.20
CA CYS A 30 -8.29 9.47 -4.74
C CYS A 30 -8.01 10.90 -4.25
N THR A 31 -8.90 11.40 -3.36
CA THR A 31 -8.89 12.82 -2.93
C THR A 31 -7.71 13.17 -2.01
N TYR A 32 -7.15 12.19 -1.32
CA TYR A 32 -6.02 12.36 -0.37
C TYR A 32 -4.65 12.15 -1.00
N CYS A 33 -4.57 11.42 -2.14
CA CYS A 33 -3.31 10.97 -2.70
C CYS A 33 -2.71 11.99 -3.65
N GLY A 34 -1.47 12.42 -3.38
CA GLY A 34 -0.70 13.33 -4.23
C GLY A 34 0.35 12.64 -5.10
N MET A 35 0.62 11.33 -4.91
CA MET A 35 1.79 10.64 -5.48
C MET A 35 1.89 10.68 -7.01
N TYR A 36 0.75 10.68 -7.71
CA TYR A 36 0.73 10.55 -9.18
C TYR A 36 -0.15 11.62 -9.85
N LYS A 37 -0.45 12.73 -9.17
CA LYS A 37 -1.32 13.80 -9.72
C LYS A 37 -0.70 14.53 -10.90
N ASP A 38 0.61 14.55 -10.97
CA ASP A 38 1.41 15.12 -12.06
C ASP A 38 1.60 14.17 -13.25
N LYS A 39 1.15 12.92 -13.15
CA LYS A 39 1.32 11.88 -14.17
C LYS A 39 0.01 11.54 -14.88
N ASN A 40 0.07 11.44 -16.21
CA ASN A 40 -1.00 10.85 -17.02
C ASN A 40 -0.81 9.35 -17.08
N PHE A 41 -1.79 8.59 -16.57
CA PHE A 41 -1.71 7.14 -16.54
C PHE A 41 -1.57 6.54 -17.95
N HIS A 42 -0.55 5.71 -18.14
CA HIS A 42 -0.40 4.87 -19.32
C HIS A 42 0.46 3.64 -19.03
N ILE A 43 0.31 2.61 -19.87
CA ILE A 43 1.18 1.44 -19.88
C ILE A 43 2.32 1.72 -20.85
N ARG A 44 3.56 1.52 -20.42
CA ARG A 44 4.73 1.73 -21.27
C ARG A 44 4.82 0.69 -22.38
N PRO A 45 5.39 1.03 -23.56
CA PRO A 45 5.61 0.07 -24.63
C PRO A 45 6.44 -1.12 -24.17
N MET A 46 5.99 -2.34 -24.44
CA MET A 46 6.70 -3.58 -24.08
C MET A 46 8.16 -3.60 -24.52
N LYS A 47 8.44 -3.09 -25.74
CA LYS A 47 9.81 -2.98 -26.26
C LYS A 47 10.71 -2.21 -25.30
N GLU A 48 10.25 -1.08 -24.79
CA GLU A 48 11.03 -0.24 -23.85
C GLU A 48 11.22 -0.92 -22.48
N ILE A 49 10.18 -1.60 -21.98
CA ILE A 49 10.27 -2.36 -20.72
C ILE A 49 11.32 -3.47 -20.83
N LEU A 50 11.30 -4.23 -21.92
CA LEU A 50 12.27 -5.30 -22.18
C LEU A 50 13.69 -4.77 -22.36
N GLU A 51 13.87 -3.64 -23.04
CA GLU A 51 15.16 -2.95 -23.14
C GLU A 51 15.67 -2.51 -21.76
N ASP A 52 14.79 -2.00 -20.88
CA ASP A 52 15.16 -1.61 -19.52
C ASP A 52 15.60 -2.82 -18.67
N ILE A 53 14.97 -3.99 -18.86
CA ILE A 53 15.42 -5.24 -18.22
C ILE A 53 16.84 -5.61 -18.69
N GLN A 54 17.12 -5.52 -19.99
CA GLN A 54 18.46 -5.80 -20.52
C GLN A 54 19.51 -4.80 -20.02
N MET A 55 19.20 -3.51 -19.99
CA MET A 55 20.07 -2.49 -19.38
C MET A 55 20.35 -2.78 -17.91
N ALA A 56 19.33 -3.18 -17.16
CA ALA A 56 19.48 -3.55 -15.75
C ALA A 56 20.33 -4.81 -15.56
N LYS A 57 20.17 -5.83 -16.42
CA LYS A 57 21.01 -7.02 -16.43
C LYS A 57 22.49 -6.67 -16.58
N VAL A 58 22.81 -5.80 -17.53
CA VAL A 58 24.20 -5.33 -17.75
C VAL A 58 24.70 -4.54 -16.54
N TYR A 59 23.91 -3.59 -16.06
CA TYR A 59 24.30 -2.70 -14.95
C TYR A 59 24.52 -3.45 -13.63
N TYR A 60 23.66 -4.42 -13.30
CA TYR A 60 23.75 -5.18 -12.06
C TYR A 60 24.50 -6.52 -12.19
N GLY A 61 25.01 -6.85 -13.37
CA GLY A 61 25.73 -8.11 -13.59
C GLY A 61 24.90 -9.37 -13.28
N GLY A 62 23.58 -9.30 -13.42
CA GLY A 62 22.66 -10.42 -13.09
C GLY A 62 22.45 -10.66 -11.59
N ALA A 63 23.01 -9.86 -10.69
CA ALA A 63 23.04 -10.14 -9.23
C ALA A 63 21.83 -9.64 -8.44
N LYS A 64 20.74 -9.20 -9.10
CA LYS A 64 19.54 -8.73 -8.38
C LYS A 64 18.70 -9.88 -7.86
N LYS A 65 18.33 -9.78 -6.58
CA LYS A 65 17.47 -10.73 -5.87
C LYS A 65 16.01 -10.31 -5.78
N ARG A 66 15.73 -9.02 -5.99
CA ARG A 66 14.38 -8.46 -5.87
C ARG A 66 14.14 -7.43 -6.95
N VAL A 67 12.93 -7.47 -7.51
CA VAL A 67 12.44 -6.47 -8.46
C VAL A 67 11.09 -5.95 -7.95
N PHE A 68 10.86 -4.68 -8.09
CA PHE A 68 9.59 -4.04 -7.80
C PHE A 68 9.05 -3.39 -9.08
N LEU A 69 7.88 -3.84 -9.54
CA LEU A 69 7.17 -3.22 -10.64
C LEU A 69 6.45 -1.98 -10.11
N CYS A 70 6.93 -0.81 -10.49
CA CYS A 70 6.35 0.49 -10.15
C CYS A 70 5.65 1.06 -11.40
N ASP A 71 4.85 2.03 -11.39
CA ASP A 71 4.22 2.89 -10.41
C ASP A 71 3.00 2.25 -9.71
N GLY A 72 1.87 2.99 -9.65
CA GLY A 72 0.75 2.72 -8.76
C GLY A 72 -0.07 1.46 -9.02
N ASP A 73 0.04 0.83 -10.20
CA ASP A 73 -0.78 -0.36 -10.51
C ASP A 73 -0.31 -1.12 -11.76
N ALA A 74 0.68 -1.99 -11.64
CA ALA A 74 1.11 -2.82 -12.76
C ALA A 74 0.14 -3.99 -13.06
N ILE A 75 -0.73 -4.38 -12.11
CA ILE A 75 -1.69 -5.48 -12.31
C ILE A 75 -2.70 -5.19 -13.43
N VAL A 76 -2.92 -3.92 -13.75
CA VAL A 76 -3.83 -3.51 -14.85
C VAL A 76 -3.36 -3.96 -16.24
N MET A 77 -2.08 -4.30 -16.41
CA MET A 77 -1.53 -4.73 -17.69
C MET A 77 -2.18 -6.04 -18.16
N LYS A 78 -2.13 -6.27 -19.48
CA LYS A 78 -2.58 -7.53 -20.07
C LYS A 78 -1.80 -8.72 -19.49
N GLN A 79 -2.48 -9.84 -19.31
CA GLN A 79 -1.90 -11.05 -18.72
C GLN A 79 -0.62 -11.49 -19.45
N ALA A 80 -0.67 -11.60 -20.78
CA ALA A 80 0.47 -12.01 -21.58
C ALA A 80 1.69 -11.09 -21.43
N ASP A 81 1.46 -9.77 -21.31
CA ASP A 81 2.54 -8.79 -21.12
C ASP A 81 3.20 -8.94 -19.76
N LEU A 82 2.40 -9.12 -18.69
CA LEU A 82 2.93 -9.36 -17.33
C LEU A 82 3.75 -10.66 -17.27
N ILE A 83 3.24 -11.76 -17.85
CA ILE A 83 3.97 -13.04 -17.92
C ILE A 83 5.30 -12.83 -18.65
N SER A 84 5.26 -12.19 -19.82
CA SER A 84 6.48 -11.89 -20.59
C SER A 84 7.50 -11.09 -19.78
N ILE A 85 7.06 -10.06 -19.02
CA ILE A 85 7.95 -9.27 -18.16
C ILE A 85 8.57 -10.16 -17.07
N LEU A 86 7.75 -10.99 -16.39
CA LEU A 86 8.22 -11.88 -15.33
C LEU A 86 9.27 -12.86 -15.86
N ASP A 87 9.00 -13.53 -16.98
CA ASP A 87 9.91 -14.49 -17.58
C ASP A 87 11.24 -13.84 -18.01
N HIS A 88 11.20 -12.63 -18.57
CA HIS A 88 12.42 -11.90 -18.91
C HIS A 88 13.21 -11.47 -17.67
N LEU A 89 12.54 -11.09 -16.57
CA LEU A 89 13.20 -10.75 -15.31
C LEU A 89 13.91 -11.96 -14.70
N TYR A 90 13.25 -13.12 -14.62
CA TYR A 90 13.86 -14.35 -14.08
C TYR A 90 14.98 -14.87 -14.98
N SER A 91 14.88 -14.71 -16.29
CA SER A 91 15.98 -15.01 -17.22
C SER A 91 17.15 -14.03 -17.10
N ALA A 92 16.89 -12.75 -16.87
CA ALA A 92 17.92 -11.71 -16.72
C ALA A 92 18.66 -11.80 -15.39
N PHE A 93 17.99 -12.24 -14.33
CA PHE A 93 18.50 -12.28 -12.96
C PHE A 93 18.36 -13.70 -12.36
N PRO A 94 19.33 -14.61 -12.59
CA PRO A 94 19.22 -16.02 -12.13
C PRO A 94 19.09 -16.18 -10.61
N GLN A 95 19.45 -15.16 -9.83
CA GLN A 95 19.31 -15.15 -8.36
C GLN A 95 18.03 -14.44 -7.89
N LEU A 96 17.10 -14.14 -8.80
CA LEU A 96 15.88 -13.42 -8.46
C LEU A 96 14.98 -14.27 -7.56
N GLU A 97 14.77 -13.80 -6.34
CA GLU A 97 13.94 -14.48 -5.33
C GLU A 97 12.46 -14.12 -5.48
N LYS A 98 12.18 -12.86 -5.84
CA LYS A 98 10.81 -12.38 -5.99
C LYS A 98 10.68 -11.14 -6.87
N VAL A 99 9.53 -11.04 -7.52
CA VAL A 99 8.98 -9.82 -8.07
C VAL A 99 7.81 -9.37 -7.20
N SER A 100 7.75 -8.08 -6.90
CA SER A 100 6.68 -7.44 -6.13
C SER A 100 6.06 -6.29 -6.92
N THR A 101 4.83 -5.90 -6.59
CA THR A 101 4.14 -4.77 -7.26
C THR A 101 3.14 -4.09 -6.34
N TYR A 102 2.77 -2.85 -6.65
CA TYR A 102 1.48 -2.33 -6.19
C TYR A 102 0.35 -2.98 -6.96
N ALA A 103 -0.76 -3.22 -6.28
CA ALA A 103 -1.97 -3.79 -6.85
C ALA A 103 -3.16 -2.87 -6.61
N GLY A 104 -3.80 -2.41 -7.67
CA GLY A 104 -5.08 -1.72 -7.59
C GLY A 104 -6.20 -2.74 -7.32
N PRO A 105 -7.18 -2.45 -6.45
CA PRO A 105 -8.28 -3.39 -6.21
C PRO A 105 -9.11 -3.63 -7.47
N ARG A 106 -9.44 -2.59 -8.24
CA ARG A 106 -10.20 -2.72 -9.48
C ARG A 106 -9.50 -3.58 -10.53
N SER A 107 -8.23 -3.32 -10.78
CA SER A 107 -7.41 -4.11 -11.73
C SER A 107 -7.22 -5.55 -11.28
N THR A 108 -7.09 -5.79 -9.97
CA THR A 108 -7.06 -7.14 -9.41
C THR A 108 -8.37 -7.89 -9.71
N LEU A 109 -9.52 -7.24 -9.57
CA LEU A 109 -10.83 -7.85 -9.83
C LEU A 109 -11.09 -8.13 -11.32
N THR A 110 -10.40 -7.47 -12.23
CA THR A 110 -10.50 -7.79 -13.67
C THR A 110 -9.77 -9.08 -14.05
N LYS A 111 -8.89 -9.59 -13.18
CA LYS A 111 -8.21 -10.86 -13.40
C LYS A 111 -8.96 -12.00 -12.72
N SER A 112 -9.06 -13.11 -13.43
CA SER A 112 -9.58 -14.35 -12.87
C SER A 112 -8.62 -14.93 -11.82
N ALA A 113 -9.14 -15.82 -10.97
CA ALA A 113 -8.32 -16.56 -10.01
C ALA A 113 -7.20 -17.37 -10.68
N ALA A 114 -7.49 -17.93 -11.87
CA ALA A 114 -6.51 -18.68 -12.66
C ALA A 114 -5.37 -17.77 -13.16
N GLU A 115 -5.68 -16.57 -13.68
CA GLU A 115 -4.68 -15.60 -14.12
C GLU A 115 -3.79 -15.11 -12.98
N LEU A 116 -4.35 -14.81 -11.81
CA LEU A 116 -3.56 -14.41 -10.65
C LEU A 116 -2.65 -15.55 -10.17
N LYS A 117 -3.15 -16.79 -10.17
CA LYS A 117 -2.35 -17.97 -9.84
C LYS A 117 -1.20 -18.20 -10.84
N GLU A 118 -1.46 -17.99 -12.13
CA GLU A 118 -0.46 -18.06 -13.19
C GLU A 118 0.63 -16.98 -12.98
N LEU A 119 0.26 -15.72 -12.68
CA LEU A 119 1.23 -14.68 -12.34
C LEU A 119 2.10 -15.08 -11.14
N CYS A 120 1.51 -15.70 -10.11
CA CYS A 120 2.25 -16.22 -8.97
C CYS A 120 3.23 -17.32 -9.37
N GLN A 121 2.84 -18.24 -10.27
CA GLN A 121 3.70 -19.30 -10.79
C GLN A 121 4.88 -18.74 -11.60
N HIS A 122 4.65 -17.67 -12.40
CA HIS A 122 5.70 -16.96 -13.14
C HIS A 122 6.54 -16.02 -12.26
N GLY A 123 6.28 -15.96 -10.94
CA GLY A 123 7.19 -15.31 -9.99
C GLY A 123 6.73 -13.95 -9.45
N LEU A 124 5.50 -13.52 -9.69
CA LEU A 124 4.91 -12.41 -8.95
C LEU A 124 4.60 -12.90 -7.53
N LYS A 125 5.48 -12.63 -6.58
CA LYS A 125 5.43 -13.22 -5.24
C LYS A 125 4.81 -12.33 -4.18
N ARG A 126 4.72 -11.02 -4.41
CA ARG A 126 4.15 -10.08 -3.43
C ARG A 126 3.35 -8.98 -4.10
N ALA A 127 2.20 -8.68 -3.52
CA ALA A 127 1.36 -7.54 -3.88
C ALA A 127 1.19 -6.60 -2.68
N TYR A 128 1.32 -5.30 -2.95
CA TYR A 128 1.02 -4.22 -2.00
C TYR A 128 -0.33 -3.62 -2.38
N LEU A 129 -1.36 -3.89 -1.58
CA LEU A 129 -2.73 -3.43 -1.81
C LEU A 129 -3.05 -2.27 -0.87
N GLY A 130 -3.32 -1.09 -1.43
CA GLY A 130 -3.81 0.06 -0.68
C GLY A 130 -5.27 -0.15 -0.30
N VAL A 131 -5.52 -0.68 0.89
CA VAL A 131 -6.88 -0.86 1.45
C VAL A 131 -7.42 0.48 1.94
N GLU A 132 -6.60 1.21 2.66
CA GLU A 132 -6.82 2.52 3.30
C GLU A 132 -7.88 2.47 4.40
N THR A 133 -9.07 1.91 4.12
CA THR A 133 -10.22 1.81 5.03
C THR A 133 -11.10 0.62 4.68
N GLY A 134 -11.81 0.09 5.67
CA GLY A 134 -12.90 -0.87 5.51
C GLY A 134 -14.29 -0.24 5.41
N SER A 135 -14.40 1.09 5.55
CA SER A 135 -15.68 1.81 5.53
C SER A 135 -16.10 2.21 4.12
N ASP A 136 -17.26 1.75 3.67
CA ASP A 136 -17.85 2.18 2.39
C ASP A 136 -18.13 3.68 2.31
N VAL A 137 -18.48 4.29 3.45
CA VAL A 137 -18.72 5.74 3.52
C VAL A 137 -17.42 6.48 3.20
N VAL A 138 -16.31 6.07 3.82
CA VAL A 138 -15.00 6.70 3.62
C VAL A 138 -14.44 6.37 2.23
N LEU A 139 -14.55 5.11 1.76
CA LEU A 139 -14.13 4.72 0.39
C LEU A 139 -14.79 5.59 -0.69
N ARG A 140 -16.09 5.86 -0.55
CA ARG A 140 -16.83 6.77 -1.46
C ARG A 140 -16.35 8.20 -1.33
N ALA A 141 -16.23 8.72 -0.10
CA ALA A 141 -15.81 10.10 0.16
C ALA A 141 -14.42 10.39 -0.41
N VAL A 142 -13.50 9.43 -0.33
CA VAL A 142 -12.12 9.59 -0.85
C VAL A 142 -11.96 9.15 -2.30
N HIS A 143 -13.03 8.80 -2.98
CA HIS A 143 -13.02 8.35 -4.39
C HIS A 143 -12.08 7.16 -4.64
N LYS A 144 -12.07 6.17 -3.74
CA LYS A 144 -11.25 4.96 -3.91
C LYS A 144 -11.69 4.11 -5.10
N GLY A 145 -12.95 4.23 -5.52
CA GLY A 145 -13.48 3.61 -6.73
C GLY A 145 -13.87 2.14 -6.58
N VAL A 146 -13.95 1.63 -5.35
CA VAL A 146 -14.42 0.29 -4.98
C VAL A 146 -15.22 0.34 -3.69
N THR A 147 -16.06 -0.66 -3.47
CA THR A 147 -16.73 -0.92 -2.18
C THR A 147 -15.82 -1.70 -1.23
N ALA A 148 -16.21 -1.78 0.04
CA ALA A 148 -15.50 -2.60 1.04
C ALA A 148 -15.54 -4.10 0.67
N GLU A 149 -16.64 -4.57 0.12
CA GLU A 149 -16.78 -5.95 -0.36
C GLU A 149 -15.83 -6.23 -1.53
N GLU A 150 -15.78 -5.35 -2.54
CA GLU A 150 -14.84 -5.45 -3.66
C GLU A 150 -13.38 -5.38 -3.21
N MET A 151 -13.07 -4.54 -2.22
CA MET A 151 -11.73 -4.46 -1.64
C MET A 151 -11.33 -5.77 -0.95
N LEU A 152 -12.25 -6.34 -0.16
CA LEU A 152 -12.06 -7.63 0.50
C LEU A 152 -11.85 -8.75 -0.52
N GLU A 153 -12.67 -8.79 -1.56
CA GLU A 153 -12.57 -9.77 -2.64
C GLU A 153 -11.22 -9.67 -3.37
N ALA A 154 -10.76 -8.45 -3.70
CA ALA A 154 -9.47 -8.24 -4.34
C ALA A 154 -8.32 -8.78 -3.47
N GLY A 155 -8.33 -8.50 -2.17
CA GLY A 155 -7.32 -9.01 -1.23
C GLY A 155 -7.35 -10.53 -1.12
N ASN A 156 -8.55 -11.13 -1.01
CA ASN A 156 -8.72 -12.58 -0.94
C ASN A 156 -8.22 -13.27 -2.22
N ARG A 157 -8.54 -12.76 -3.41
CA ARG A 157 -8.05 -13.33 -4.69
C ARG A 157 -6.52 -13.33 -4.77
N LEU A 158 -5.86 -12.26 -4.36
CA LEU A 158 -4.38 -12.20 -4.33
C LEU A 158 -3.81 -13.27 -3.37
N ARG A 159 -4.36 -13.36 -2.17
CA ARG A 159 -3.92 -14.33 -1.15
C ARG A 159 -4.16 -15.78 -1.61
N GLU A 160 -5.32 -16.09 -2.17
CA GLU A 160 -5.70 -17.43 -2.64
C GLU A 160 -4.91 -17.87 -3.87
N ALA A 161 -4.47 -16.90 -4.69
CA ALA A 161 -3.52 -17.17 -5.77
C ALA A 161 -2.11 -17.51 -5.28
N GLY A 162 -1.83 -17.43 -3.96
CA GLY A 162 -0.52 -17.68 -3.37
C GLY A 162 0.43 -16.48 -3.43
N ILE A 163 -0.08 -15.29 -3.74
CA ILE A 163 0.69 -14.04 -3.71
C ILE A 163 0.72 -13.51 -2.28
N ASP A 164 1.91 -13.23 -1.76
CA ASP A 164 2.14 -12.67 -0.42
C ASP A 164 1.47 -11.29 -0.33
N LEU A 165 0.35 -11.21 0.40
CA LEU A 165 -0.47 -10.00 0.49
C LEU A 165 0.01 -9.09 1.61
N TRP A 166 0.43 -7.88 1.23
CA TRP A 166 0.75 -6.78 2.11
C TRP A 166 -0.24 -5.65 1.89
N ILE A 167 -0.86 -5.16 2.95
CA ILE A 167 -1.85 -4.09 2.85
C ILE A 167 -1.40 -2.82 3.54
N MET A 168 -1.84 -1.69 3.02
CA MET A 168 -1.70 -0.39 3.65
C MET A 168 -3.06 0.10 4.12
N VAL A 169 -3.11 0.65 5.34
CA VAL A 169 -4.27 1.32 5.92
C VAL A 169 -3.89 2.73 6.35
N LEU A 170 -4.85 3.64 6.33
CA LEU A 170 -4.58 5.06 6.54
C LEU A 170 -5.36 5.58 7.77
N ILE A 171 -4.62 5.79 8.85
CA ILE A 171 -5.13 6.36 10.10
C ILE A 171 -5.53 7.83 9.87
N GLY A 172 -6.66 8.26 10.40
CA GLY A 172 -7.17 9.62 10.30
C GLY A 172 -7.88 9.94 8.98
N LEU A 173 -8.09 8.95 8.09
CA LEU A 173 -8.67 9.18 6.76
C LEU A 173 -10.11 9.68 6.80
N ALA A 174 -10.88 9.31 7.82
CA ALA A 174 -12.26 9.76 8.00
C ALA A 174 -12.37 11.21 8.54
N GLY A 175 -11.27 11.77 9.04
CA GLY A 175 -11.31 13.05 9.76
C GLY A 175 -11.95 12.93 11.14
N ARG A 176 -12.10 14.06 11.85
CA ARG A 176 -12.67 14.12 13.19
C ARG A 176 -14.19 13.91 13.17
N GLY A 177 -14.72 13.18 14.14
CA GLY A 177 -16.14 12.91 14.33
C GLY A 177 -16.47 11.43 14.49
N GLU A 178 -17.76 11.10 14.44
CA GLU A 178 -18.24 9.72 14.63
C GLU A 178 -17.72 8.75 13.57
N ALA A 179 -17.51 9.24 12.33
CA ALA A 179 -16.99 8.46 11.22
C ALA A 179 -15.57 7.91 11.47
N SER A 180 -14.76 8.57 12.32
CA SER A 180 -13.41 8.13 12.70
C SER A 180 -13.45 6.74 13.35
N ARG A 181 -14.26 6.57 14.38
CA ARG A 181 -14.40 5.30 15.09
C ARG A 181 -14.95 4.19 14.18
N GLU A 182 -16.00 4.48 13.42
CA GLU A 182 -16.59 3.53 12.48
C GLU A 182 -15.60 3.08 11.41
N HIS A 183 -14.85 4.03 10.84
CA HIS A 183 -13.78 3.78 9.88
C HIS A 183 -12.78 2.75 10.40
N ILE A 184 -12.27 2.93 11.64
CA ILE A 184 -11.24 2.06 12.21
C ILE A 184 -11.80 0.67 12.53
N LEU A 185 -12.99 0.57 13.10
CA LEU A 185 -13.61 -0.73 13.39
C LEU A 185 -13.90 -1.53 12.12
N ALA A 186 -14.41 -0.87 11.07
CA ALA A 186 -14.62 -1.49 9.77
C ALA A 186 -13.29 -1.93 9.12
N THR A 187 -12.21 -1.15 9.33
CA THR A 187 -10.87 -1.50 8.83
C THR A 187 -10.30 -2.71 9.55
N ALA A 188 -10.46 -2.80 10.87
CA ALA A 188 -10.05 -3.98 11.65
C ALA A 188 -10.82 -5.24 11.23
N ASP A 189 -12.14 -5.14 11.05
CA ASP A 189 -12.98 -6.23 10.55
C ASP A 189 -12.54 -6.71 9.16
N MET A 190 -12.25 -5.77 8.24
CA MET A 190 -11.71 -6.10 6.93
C MET A 190 -10.37 -6.83 7.02
N ILE A 191 -9.45 -6.40 7.88
CA ILE A 191 -8.16 -7.07 8.10
C ILE A 191 -8.37 -8.50 8.60
N ASN A 192 -9.26 -8.70 9.58
CA ASN A 192 -9.58 -10.01 10.13
C ASN A 192 -10.15 -10.97 9.06
N LYS A 193 -10.97 -10.46 8.13
CA LYS A 193 -11.56 -11.23 7.03
C LYS A 193 -10.57 -11.48 5.89
N MET A 194 -9.78 -10.49 5.52
CA MET A 194 -8.80 -10.53 4.42
C MET A 194 -7.59 -11.38 4.75
N LYS A 195 -7.18 -11.45 6.02
CA LYS A 195 -6.08 -12.27 6.53
C LYS A 195 -4.74 -12.00 5.82
N PRO A 196 -4.29 -10.74 5.73
CA PRO A 196 -3.04 -10.40 5.08
C PRO A 196 -1.85 -10.91 5.91
N ARG A 197 -0.70 -11.07 5.27
CA ARG A 197 0.55 -11.39 5.98
C ARG A 197 1.15 -10.18 6.68
N HIS A 198 0.93 -8.98 6.13
CA HIS A 198 1.47 -7.73 6.65
C HIS A 198 0.45 -6.61 6.56
N VAL A 199 0.37 -5.82 7.62
CA VAL A 199 -0.38 -4.56 7.68
C VAL A 199 0.59 -3.43 7.96
N SER A 200 0.63 -2.44 7.06
CA SER A 200 1.35 -1.18 7.27
C SER A 200 0.33 -0.08 7.53
N ALA A 201 0.28 0.42 8.76
CA ALA A 201 -0.53 1.58 9.10
C ALA A 201 0.28 2.86 8.88
N MET A 202 -0.27 3.76 8.09
CA MET A 202 0.27 5.09 7.86
C MET A 202 -0.72 6.13 8.39
N THR A 203 -0.23 7.29 8.76
CA THR A 203 -1.07 8.39 9.22
C THR A 203 -1.30 9.36 8.07
N LEU A 204 -2.54 9.81 7.91
CA LEU A 204 -2.92 10.79 6.89
C LEU A 204 -2.03 12.02 6.97
N GLN A 205 -1.56 12.45 5.82
CA GLN A 205 -0.93 13.74 5.60
C GLN A 205 -1.71 14.51 4.54
N LEU A 206 -1.97 15.78 4.80
CA LEU A 206 -2.68 16.64 3.88
C LEU A 206 -1.70 17.19 2.85
N VAL A 207 -1.76 16.66 1.63
CA VAL A 207 -0.82 17.00 0.56
C VAL A 207 -1.34 18.16 -0.27
N PRO A 208 -0.60 19.29 -0.38
CA PRO A 208 -0.98 20.39 -1.25
C PRO A 208 -1.27 19.92 -2.69
N GLY A 209 -2.30 20.51 -3.31
CA GLY A 209 -2.73 20.12 -4.65
C GLY A 209 -3.66 18.91 -4.71
N THR A 210 -4.11 18.39 -3.56
CA THR A 210 -5.13 17.35 -3.49
C THR A 210 -6.48 17.93 -3.06
N PRO A 211 -7.62 17.36 -3.53
CA PRO A 211 -8.95 17.82 -3.11
C PRO A 211 -9.15 17.82 -1.59
N MET A 212 -8.61 16.82 -0.87
CA MET A 212 -8.71 16.76 0.60
C MET A 212 -7.95 17.90 1.28
N TYR A 213 -6.82 18.34 0.73
CA TYR A 213 -6.11 19.52 1.22
C TYR A 213 -6.95 20.80 1.04
N ASP A 214 -7.63 20.94 -0.11
CA ASP A 214 -8.51 22.08 -0.38
C ASP A 214 -9.75 22.05 0.53
N ASP A 215 -10.30 20.88 0.82
CA ASP A 215 -11.39 20.68 1.78
C ASP A 215 -10.99 21.09 3.20
N TRP A 216 -9.79 20.70 3.63
CA TRP A 216 -9.24 21.16 4.90
C TRP A 216 -9.10 22.68 4.96
N LYS A 217 -8.53 23.30 3.92
CA LYS A 217 -8.38 24.76 3.86
C LYS A 217 -9.71 25.51 3.89
N ALA A 218 -10.75 24.89 3.34
CA ALA A 218 -12.11 25.45 3.31
C ALA A 218 -12.95 25.10 4.56
N GLY A 219 -12.37 24.38 5.54
CA GLY A 219 -13.07 23.97 6.76
C GLY A 219 -14.10 22.85 6.56
N ARG A 220 -14.06 22.13 5.43
CA ARG A 220 -14.95 20.99 5.15
C ARG A 220 -14.38 19.65 5.62
N PHE A 221 -13.10 19.57 5.90
CA PHE A 221 -12.42 18.41 6.47
C PHE A 221 -11.63 18.85 7.70
N GLU A 222 -11.84 18.18 8.82
CA GLU A 222 -11.11 18.41 10.06
C GLU A 222 -10.20 17.22 10.34
N PRO A 223 -8.86 17.38 10.25
CA PRO A 223 -7.94 16.29 10.54
C PRO A 223 -7.91 15.97 12.03
N LEU A 224 -7.56 14.73 12.36
CA LEU A 224 -7.28 14.32 13.73
C LEU A 224 -5.99 14.98 14.24
N SER A 225 -5.95 15.26 15.54
CA SER A 225 -4.73 15.60 16.27
C SER A 225 -3.80 14.38 16.39
N ALA A 226 -2.54 14.60 16.79
CA ALA A 226 -1.59 13.53 17.04
C ALA A 226 -2.10 12.49 18.05
N ALA A 227 -2.73 12.98 19.14
CA ALA A 227 -3.31 12.11 20.15
C ALA A 227 -4.46 11.26 19.59
N GLU A 228 -5.41 11.87 18.89
CA GLU A 228 -6.54 11.16 18.26
C GLU A 228 -6.06 10.12 17.22
N MET A 229 -4.98 10.39 16.49
CA MET A 229 -4.39 9.41 15.58
C MET A 229 -3.76 8.22 16.29
N LEU A 230 -3.18 8.44 17.47
CA LEU A 230 -2.71 7.34 18.32
C LEU A 230 -3.87 6.55 18.91
N GLU A 231 -4.96 7.19 19.31
CA GLU A 231 -6.18 6.53 19.78
C GLU A 231 -6.82 5.67 18.69
N GLU A 232 -6.91 6.16 17.44
CA GLU A 232 -7.33 5.34 16.29
C GLU A 232 -6.40 4.14 16.08
N THR A 233 -5.08 4.35 16.15
CA THR A 233 -4.10 3.26 16.02
C THR A 233 -4.28 2.21 17.12
N LYS A 234 -4.50 2.64 18.36
CA LYS A 234 -4.79 1.74 19.49
C LYS A 234 -6.05 0.94 19.25
N LEU A 235 -7.14 1.61 18.86
CA LEU A 235 -8.41 0.97 18.55
C LEU A 235 -8.27 -0.06 17.42
N LEU A 236 -7.49 0.24 16.38
CA LEU A 236 -7.18 -0.70 15.30
C LEU A 236 -6.49 -1.95 15.84
N LEU A 237 -5.43 -1.79 16.64
CA LEU A 237 -4.65 -2.89 17.20
C LEU A 237 -5.49 -3.79 18.10
N GLU A 238 -6.35 -3.21 18.95
CA GLU A 238 -7.23 -3.93 19.89
C GLU A 238 -8.31 -4.76 19.18
N ASN A 239 -8.65 -4.43 17.92
CA ASN A 239 -9.71 -5.09 17.17
C ASN A 239 -9.18 -6.02 16.05
N ILE A 240 -7.86 -6.19 15.92
CA ILE A 240 -7.28 -7.21 15.04
C ILE A 240 -7.04 -8.48 15.84
N HIS A 241 -7.83 -9.51 15.54
CA HIS A 241 -7.82 -10.80 16.27
C HIS A 241 -7.22 -11.94 15.46
N TYR A 242 -7.15 -11.78 14.12
CA TYR A 242 -6.51 -12.76 13.24
C TYR A 242 -4.99 -12.60 13.30
N GLY A 243 -4.26 -13.71 13.22
CA GLY A 243 -2.79 -13.71 13.16
C GLY A 243 -2.22 -15.07 12.79
N PRO A 244 -0.89 -15.16 12.67
CA PRO A 244 0.07 -14.07 12.85
C PRO A 244 0.10 -13.06 11.70
N ILE A 245 0.00 -11.75 12.01
CA ILE A 245 0.13 -10.64 11.07
C ILE A 245 1.36 -9.79 11.47
N HIS A 246 2.24 -9.54 10.53
CA HIS A 246 3.28 -8.54 10.71
C HIS A 246 2.66 -7.14 10.66
N PHE A 247 2.75 -6.37 11.74
CA PHE A 247 2.25 -5.00 11.82
C PHE A 247 3.41 -4.01 11.88
N THR A 248 3.31 -2.95 11.08
CA THR A 248 4.24 -1.81 11.16
C THR A 248 3.50 -0.48 11.06
N SER A 249 3.88 0.49 11.88
CA SER A 249 3.57 1.91 11.75
C SER A 249 4.83 2.75 11.90
N ASP A 250 5.95 2.31 11.31
CA ASP A 250 7.25 2.95 11.41
C ASP A 250 7.55 3.95 10.27
N HIS A 251 6.60 4.11 9.33
CA HIS A 251 6.70 5.10 8.26
C HIS A 251 6.85 6.52 8.82
N ALA A 252 7.51 7.40 8.07
CA ALA A 252 7.75 8.79 8.49
C ALA A 252 6.46 9.60 8.74
N SER A 253 5.33 9.22 8.16
CA SER A 253 4.03 9.85 8.44
C SER A 253 3.51 9.63 9.86
N ASN A 254 3.96 8.59 10.56
CA ASN A 254 3.43 8.25 11.88
C ASN A 254 4.10 9.04 13.01
N TYR A 255 3.33 9.40 14.03
CA TYR A 255 3.79 10.08 15.24
C TYR A 255 4.56 9.16 16.19
N LEU A 256 4.21 7.87 16.23
CA LEU A 256 4.86 6.86 17.06
C LEU A 256 5.20 5.64 16.18
N PRO A 257 6.48 5.27 16.05
CA PRO A 257 6.86 4.07 15.31
C PRO A 257 6.54 2.81 16.14
N LEU A 258 5.67 1.95 15.61
CA LEU A 258 5.31 0.66 16.21
C LEU A 258 5.63 -0.48 15.25
N LYS A 259 6.01 -1.62 15.81
CA LYS A 259 6.31 -2.84 15.07
C LYS A 259 6.07 -4.07 15.93
N GLY A 260 5.43 -5.08 15.35
CA GLY A 260 5.17 -6.31 16.08
C GLY A 260 4.44 -7.35 15.24
N THR A 261 4.12 -8.47 15.89
CA THR A 261 3.29 -9.54 15.35
C THR A 261 1.94 -9.53 16.08
N LEU A 262 0.85 -9.36 15.34
CA LEU A 262 -0.49 -9.39 15.90
C LEU A 262 -1.04 -10.84 15.89
N PRO A 263 -1.84 -11.21 16.90
CA PRO A 263 -2.25 -10.42 18.07
C PRO A 263 -1.24 -10.44 19.24
N ASP A 264 -0.14 -11.20 19.14
CA ASP A 264 0.78 -11.49 20.26
C ASP A 264 1.39 -10.22 20.89
N ASP A 265 1.76 -9.24 20.04
CA ASP A 265 2.36 -7.97 20.48
C ASP A 265 1.35 -6.84 20.74
N THR A 266 0.04 -7.09 20.65
CA THR A 266 -0.99 -6.04 20.82
C THR A 266 -0.82 -5.30 22.15
N ALA A 267 -0.74 -6.02 23.28
CA ALA A 267 -0.61 -5.42 24.60
C ALA A 267 0.64 -4.53 24.74
N ARG A 268 1.78 -4.95 24.17
CA ARG A 268 3.02 -4.16 24.18
C ARG A 268 2.89 -2.88 23.35
N MET A 269 2.26 -2.97 22.18
CA MET A 269 2.11 -1.81 21.30
C MET A 269 1.08 -0.81 21.84
N THR A 270 -0.02 -1.28 22.42
CA THR A 270 -1.02 -0.40 23.06
C THR A 270 -0.46 0.28 24.29
N ALA A 271 0.34 -0.42 25.12
CA ALA A 271 1.04 0.21 26.24
C ALA A 271 2.03 1.31 25.81
N ALA A 272 2.71 1.13 24.67
CA ALA A 272 3.58 2.18 24.11
C ALA A 272 2.77 3.40 23.66
N ILE A 273 1.58 3.20 23.10
CA ILE A 273 0.66 4.29 22.77
C ILE A 273 0.19 5.01 24.03
N ASP A 274 -0.22 4.27 25.07
CA ASP A 274 -0.66 4.86 26.34
C ASP A 274 0.43 5.70 27.00
N SER A 275 1.69 5.23 26.97
CA SER A 275 2.86 5.98 27.42
C SER A 275 3.07 7.28 26.62
N ALA A 276 2.86 7.25 25.30
CA ALA A 276 2.97 8.44 24.48
C ALA A 276 1.82 9.44 24.74
N LEU A 277 0.59 8.95 24.95
CA LEU A 277 -0.57 9.78 25.28
C LEU A 277 -0.42 10.41 26.69
N ALA A 278 0.22 9.71 27.63
CA ALA A 278 0.53 10.26 28.95
C ALA A 278 1.69 11.27 28.94
N GLY A 279 2.44 11.39 27.84
CA GLY A 279 3.59 12.27 27.70
C GLY A 279 4.92 11.67 28.16
N ASP A 280 4.94 10.40 28.57
CA ASP A 280 6.15 9.69 29.02
C ASP A 280 7.05 9.26 27.86
N THR A 281 6.48 9.01 26.69
CA THR A 281 7.19 8.71 25.46
C THR A 281 7.01 9.84 24.44
N PRO A 282 8.09 10.43 23.89
CA PRO A 282 7.96 11.53 22.95
C PRO A 282 7.37 11.06 21.61
N MET A 283 6.38 11.79 21.12
CA MET A 283 5.87 11.64 19.74
C MET A 283 6.79 12.36 18.76
N ARG A 284 6.86 11.85 17.52
CA ARG A 284 7.52 12.57 16.42
C ARG A 284 6.83 13.92 16.20
N PRO A 285 7.56 15.04 16.23
CA PRO A 285 6.96 16.35 15.96
C PRO A 285 6.55 16.49 14.49
N GLU A 286 5.57 17.35 14.22
CA GLU A 286 4.99 17.52 12.87
C GLU A 286 6.04 17.79 11.79
N TRP A 287 7.04 18.62 12.07
CA TRP A 287 8.10 18.96 11.12
C TRP A 287 9.05 17.81 10.75
N MET A 288 9.02 16.71 11.52
CA MET A 288 9.78 15.47 11.24
C MET A 288 8.94 14.42 10.51
N ARG A 289 7.66 14.68 10.31
CA ARG A 289 6.80 13.79 9.53
C ARG A 289 7.02 14.03 8.05
N GLY A 290 6.90 12.98 7.24
CA GLY A 290 7.12 13.06 5.79
C GLY A 290 6.44 11.91 5.04
N LEU A 291 6.32 12.08 3.73
CA LEU A 291 5.84 11.06 2.79
C LEU A 291 7.03 10.31 2.18
#